data_9f1068a7995f908f71a5605f441abbed
#
_entry.id   9f1068a7995f908f71a5605f441abbed
#
_cell.length_a   1.000
_cell.length_b   1.000
_cell.length_c   1.000
_cell.angle_alpha   90.00
_cell.angle_beta   90.00
_cell.angle_gamma   90.00
#
_symmetry.space_group_name_H-M   'P 1'
#
loop_
_entity.id
_entity.type
_entity.pdbx_description
1 polymer ?
#
loop_
_entity_poly.entity_id
_entity_poly.type
_entity_poly.pdbx_seq_one_letter_code
_entity_poly.pdbx_strand_id
1 'polypeptide(L)'
;MERYDQLYRLYDEFDAATLRALQDFVDLFPPVDSRVALEHWQEVEEELDDRKAEIRDAFPATGGTFSELAARASRDQAFTALDLHTKYDRGVNVLVLDVDETLRSAGGTDNEIPRETLHLLTEFHEAGMPIVVCTGQTLENVKGFLIQGLGNELVHSGDLSIVYEAGTGVFTPGHGADTKRLLYENLDSDVRAIFDAVRSRVLSEAPERLRRGCHLQGNEFNVTLKPNFETGSADAREVIDRALVYELDLLGTVVAEEVVAEEVKEVEEGAEGESQAPDWARAYYASQDPEIRGVLESEGETPDCDPEDVPDAVSDIFERIDVAYYEADAAEIGSLELNKVVGVEAAFDVLGLDDPFAAVMGDSKSDLRVMKWVAEEGMGIAAAPEHSSRDVLDHVIKTDELVFDRGKAGEVLRTIFAMNRLAKLG
;
A
#
# COMPACT_ATOMS: atom_id res chain seq x y z
N MET A 1 -16.05 -31.45 3.29
CA MET A 1 -15.59 -32.66 2.59
C MET A 1 -16.13 -32.70 1.16
N GLU A 2 -17.42 -32.56 0.98
CA GLU A 2 -18.06 -32.62 -0.35
C GLU A 2 -17.53 -31.58 -1.36
N ARG A 3 -17.21 -30.35 -0.93
CA ARG A 3 -16.63 -29.31 -1.82
C ARG A 3 -15.21 -29.63 -2.29
N TYR A 4 -14.37 -30.19 -1.43
CA TYR A 4 -13.04 -30.67 -1.82
C TYR A 4 -13.13 -31.77 -2.87
N ASP A 5 -14.01 -32.76 -2.67
CA ASP A 5 -14.22 -33.86 -3.60
C ASP A 5 -14.70 -33.33 -4.98
N GLN A 6 -15.56 -32.35 -4.99
CA GLN A 6 -16.02 -31.71 -6.23
C GLN A 6 -14.91 -30.94 -6.94
N LEU A 7 -14.04 -30.23 -6.20
CA LEU A 7 -12.88 -29.55 -6.79
C LEU A 7 -11.85 -30.54 -7.33
N TYR A 8 -11.57 -31.64 -6.62
CA TYR A 8 -10.73 -32.72 -7.16
C TYR A 8 -11.30 -33.21 -8.48
N ARG A 9 -12.59 -33.56 -8.51
CA ARG A 9 -13.26 -34.01 -9.71
C ARG A 9 -13.16 -32.99 -10.84
N LEU A 10 -13.36 -31.70 -10.56
CA LEU A 10 -13.27 -30.62 -11.53
C LEU A 10 -11.90 -30.58 -12.22
N TYR A 11 -10.83 -30.56 -11.45
CA TYR A 11 -9.47 -30.41 -11.99
C TYR A 11 -8.84 -31.72 -12.48
N ASP A 12 -9.40 -32.88 -12.12
CA ASP A 12 -8.94 -34.19 -12.61
C ASP A 12 -9.67 -34.63 -13.89
N GLU A 13 -10.96 -34.27 -14.05
CA GLU A 13 -11.77 -34.71 -15.19
C GLU A 13 -11.76 -33.70 -16.36
N PHE A 14 -11.49 -32.41 -16.11
CA PHE A 14 -11.54 -31.35 -17.11
C PHE A 14 -10.17 -30.70 -17.32
N ASP A 15 -9.87 -30.35 -18.58
CA ASP A 15 -8.64 -29.62 -18.93
C ASP A 15 -8.77 -28.11 -18.57
N ALA A 16 -8.71 -27.84 -17.28
CA ALA A 16 -8.77 -26.47 -16.77
C ALA A 16 -7.59 -25.60 -17.23
N ALA A 17 -6.45 -26.18 -17.62
CA ALA A 17 -5.31 -25.42 -18.12
C ALA A 17 -5.62 -24.79 -19.49
N THR A 18 -6.15 -25.58 -20.40
CA THR A 18 -6.61 -25.09 -21.72
C THR A 18 -7.78 -24.12 -21.54
N LEU A 19 -8.72 -24.39 -20.64
CA LEU A 19 -9.87 -23.53 -20.39
C LEU A 19 -9.42 -22.12 -19.92
N ARG A 20 -8.42 -22.04 -19.01
CA ARG A 20 -7.83 -20.76 -18.58
C ARG A 20 -7.12 -20.05 -19.72
N ALA A 21 -6.36 -20.77 -20.54
CA ALA A 21 -5.67 -20.14 -21.67
C ALA A 21 -6.65 -19.52 -22.67
N LEU A 22 -7.80 -20.16 -22.92
CA LEU A 22 -8.87 -19.61 -23.76
C LEU A 22 -9.52 -18.40 -23.10
N GLN A 23 -9.82 -18.45 -21.79
CA GLN A 23 -10.38 -17.34 -21.05
C GLN A 23 -9.43 -16.15 -21.05
N ASP A 24 -8.15 -16.36 -20.74
CA ASP A 24 -7.12 -15.31 -20.74
C ASP A 24 -6.99 -14.66 -22.13
N PHE A 25 -7.11 -15.45 -23.19
CA PHE A 25 -7.10 -14.90 -24.54
C PHE A 25 -8.30 -13.98 -24.78
N VAL A 26 -9.51 -14.42 -24.42
CA VAL A 26 -10.74 -13.63 -24.59
C VAL A 26 -10.70 -12.36 -23.75
N ASP A 27 -10.26 -12.46 -22.51
CA ASP A 27 -10.22 -11.35 -21.54
C ASP A 27 -9.14 -10.32 -21.87
N LEU A 28 -7.94 -10.76 -22.30
CA LEU A 28 -6.80 -9.87 -22.51
C LEU A 28 -6.61 -9.38 -23.93
N PHE A 29 -7.26 -10.03 -24.92
CA PHE A 29 -7.18 -9.66 -26.33
C PHE A 29 -8.58 -9.35 -26.86
N PRO A 30 -9.13 -8.15 -26.57
CA PRO A 30 -10.46 -7.79 -27.09
C PRO A 30 -10.48 -7.81 -28.61
N PRO A 31 -11.64 -8.07 -29.22
CA PRO A 31 -11.78 -8.12 -30.69
C PRO A 31 -11.29 -6.82 -31.33
N VAL A 32 -10.39 -6.95 -32.27
CA VAL A 32 -9.85 -5.82 -33.05
C VAL A 32 -10.58 -5.67 -34.37
N ASP A 33 -10.57 -4.45 -34.94
CA ASP A 33 -11.18 -4.15 -36.23
C ASP A 33 -10.36 -4.77 -37.41
N SER A 34 -10.29 -6.09 -37.39
CA SER A 34 -9.65 -6.92 -38.41
C SER A 34 -10.48 -8.19 -38.57
N ARG A 35 -10.98 -8.43 -39.77
CA ARG A 35 -11.84 -9.58 -40.04
C ARG A 35 -11.23 -10.92 -39.60
N VAL A 36 -9.96 -11.16 -39.92
CA VAL A 36 -9.29 -12.42 -39.58
C VAL A 36 -9.08 -12.56 -38.06
N ALA A 37 -8.70 -11.47 -37.37
CA ALA A 37 -8.52 -11.49 -35.92
C ALA A 37 -9.88 -11.66 -35.22
N LEU A 38 -10.94 -11.06 -35.73
CA LEU A 38 -12.27 -11.20 -35.16
C LEU A 38 -12.83 -12.64 -35.38
N GLU A 39 -12.66 -13.25 -36.55
CA GLU A 39 -13.05 -14.63 -36.83
C GLU A 39 -12.31 -15.57 -35.84
N HIS A 40 -11.01 -15.40 -35.64
CA HIS A 40 -10.26 -16.22 -34.71
C HIS A 40 -10.70 -16.00 -33.23
N TRP A 41 -10.96 -14.76 -32.86
CA TRP A 41 -11.45 -14.45 -31.51
C TRP A 41 -12.81 -15.11 -31.24
N GLN A 42 -13.72 -15.10 -32.22
CA GLN A 42 -15.02 -15.75 -32.12
C GLN A 42 -14.88 -17.28 -32.02
N GLU A 43 -13.97 -17.91 -32.79
CA GLU A 43 -13.69 -19.35 -32.66
C GLU A 43 -13.21 -19.73 -31.28
N VAL A 44 -12.35 -18.90 -30.67
CA VAL A 44 -11.84 -19.13 -29.30
C VAL A 44 -12.96 -18.95 -28.25
N GLU A 45 -13.82 -17.94 -28.41
CA GLU A 45 -14.97 -17.71 -27.53
C GLU A 45 -15.97 -18.86 -27.61
N GLU A 46 -16.29 -19.35 -28.82
CA GLU A 46 -17.16 -20.53 -29.01
C GLU A 46 -16.57 -21.78 -28.33
N GLU A 47 -15.27 -22.05 -28.51
CA GLU A 47 -14.61 -23.20 -27.83
C GLU A 47 -14.64 -23.04 -26.31
N LEU A 48 -14.40 -21.84 -25.78
CA LEU A 48 -14.49 -21.53 -24.36
C LEU A 48 -15.88 -21.82 -23.79
N ASP A 49 -16.93 -21.38 -24.50
CA ASP A 49 -18.31 -21.57 -24.09
C ASP A 49 -18.72 -23.05 -24.11
N ASP A 50 -18.31 -23.80 -25.11
CA ASP A 50 -18.54 -25.25 -25.21
C ASP A 50 -17.91 -26.00 -24.03
N ARG A 51 -16.65 -25.72 -23.72
CA ARG A 51 -15.95 -26.33 -22.58
C ARG A 51 -16.57 -25.96 -21.24
N LYS A 52 -17.01 -24.71 -21.07
CA LYS A 52 -17.76 -24.27 -19.88
C LYS A 52 -19.10 -25.00 -19.77
N ALA A 53 -19.80 -25.27 -20.90
CA ALA A 53 -21.04 -26.00 -20.92
C ALA A 53 -20.84 -27.47 -20.45
N GLU A 54 -19.78 -28.14 -20.89
CA GLU A 54 -19.45 -29.50 -20.41
C GLU A 54 -19.32 -29.56 -18.88
N ILE A 55 -18.66 -28.57 -18.26
CA ILE A 55 -18.54 -28.50 -16.80
C ILE A 55 -19.92 -28.25 -16.16
N ARG A 56 -20.72 -27.33 -16.72
CA ARG A 56 -22.07 -27.04 -16.21
C ARG A 56 -22.95 -28.29 -16.19
N ASP A 57 -22.87 -29.12 -17.23
CA ASP A 57 -23.65 -30.34 -17.35
C ASP A 57 -23.16 -31.42 -16.35
N ALA A 58 -21.86 -31.48 -16.09
CA ALA A 58 -21.29 -32.46 -15.17
C ALA A 58 -21.57 -32.14 -13.68
N PHE A 59 -21.86 -30.87 -13.34
CA PHE A 59 -22.15 -30.41 -11.98
C PHE A 59 -23.50 -29.65 -11.92
N PRO A 60 -24.65 -30.35 -11.93
CA PRO A 60 -25.96 -29.72 -12.11
C PRO A 60 -26.31 -28.61 -11.09
N ALA A 61 -25.79 -28.68 -9.84
CA ALA A 61 -26.06 -27.70 -8.79
C ALA A 61 -25.01 -26.59 -8.72
N THR A 62 -23.77 -26.87 -9.07
CA THR A 62 -22.60 -25.99 -8.87
C THR A 62 -21.86 -25.65 -10.16
N GLY A 63 -22.31 -26.18 -11.31
CA GLY A 63 -21.61 -26.14 -12.58
C GLY A 63 -21.36 -24.70 -13.09
N GLY A 64 -22.27 -23.77 -12.83
CA GLY A 64 -22.04 -22.37 -13.15
C GLY A 64 -20.82 -21.78 -12.40
N THR A 65 -20.71 -22.06 -11.13
CA THR A 65 -19.56 -21.63 -10.32
C THR A 65 -18.30 -22.39 -10.74
N PHE A 66 -18.38 -23.68 -10.94
CA PHE A 66 -17.21 -24.51 -11.28
C PHE A 66 -16.67 -24.24 -12.69
N SER A 67 -17.51 -23.91 -13.64
CA SER A 67 -17.04 -23.48 -14.98
C SER A 67 -16.26 -22.17 -14.91
N GLU A 68 -16.69 -21.20 -14.09
CA GLU A 68 -15.97 -19.97 -13.87
C GLU A 68 -14.66 -20.17 -13.06
N LEU A 69 -14.68 -21.05 -12.05
CA LEU A 69 -13.47 -21.41 -11.31
C LEU A 69 -12.41 -22.03 -12.21
N ALA A 70 -12.79 -23.05 -13.01
CA ALA A 70 -11.86 -23.72 -13.91
C ALA A 70 -11.31 -22.78 -15.00
N ALA A 71 -12.12 -21.80 -15.42
CA ALA A 71 -11.72 -20.83 -16.44
C ALA A 71 -10.76 -19.77 -15.93
N ARG A 72 -10.74 -19.46 -14.62
CA ARG A 72 -9.99 -18.31 -14.08
C ARG A 72 -8.98 -18.65 -12.98
N ALA A 73 -9.16 -19.76 -12.27
CA ALA A 73 -8.27 -20.15 -11.18
C ALA A 73 -7.55 -21.46 -11.51
N SER A 74 -6.28 -21.55 -11.14
CA SER A 74 -5.56 -22.83 -11.15
C SER A 74 -6.10 -23.75 -10.07
N ARG A 75 -5.71 -25.04 -10.15
CA ARG A 75 -6.02 -26.00 -9.11
C ARG A 75 -5.58 -25.49 -7.73
N ASP A 76 -4.33 -25.08 -7.62
CA ASP A 76 -3.76 -24.61 -6.34
C ASP A 76 -4.51 -23.38 -5.83
N GLN A 77 -4.80 -22.40 -6.69
CA GLN A 77 -5.59 -21.22 -6.33
C GLN A 77 -6.99 -21.57 -5.85
N ALA A 78 -7.67 -22.52 -6.48
CA ALA A 78 -9.02 -22.93 -6.09
C ALA A 78 -9.03 -23.67 -4.75
N PHE A 79 -8.01 -24.51 -4.47
CA PHE A 79 -7.90 -25.19 -3.18
C PHE A 79 -7.51 -24.21 -2.07
N THR A 80 -6.54 -23.33 -2.29
CA THR A 80 -6.21 -22.24 -1.36
C THR A 80 -7.43 -21.36 -1.07
N ALA A 81 -8.20 -21.01 -2.08
CA ALA A 81 -9.44 -20.26 -1.93
C ALA A 81 -10.48 -20.99 -1.06
N LEU A 82 -10.60 -22.32 -1.22
CA LEU A 82 -11.50 -23.12 -0.38
C LEU A 82 -11.00 -23.21 1.07
N ASP A 83 -9.69 -23.33 1.28
CA ASP A 83 -9.08 -23.32 2.61
C ASP A 83 -9.33 -21.97 3.31
N LEU A 84 -9.08 -20.86 2.63
CA LEU A 84 -9.37 -19.51 3.14
C LEU A 84 -10.85 -19.31 3.44
N HIS A 85 -11.74 -19.71 2.52
CA HIS A 85 -13.18 -19.64 2.77
C HIS A 85 -13.61 -20.53 3.96
N THR A 86 -13.03 -21.71 4.12
CA THR A 86 -13.30 -22.58 5.26
C THR A 86 -12.83 -21.98 6.58
N LYS A 87 -11.69 -21.26 6.55
CA LYS A 87 -11.10 -20.61 7.72
C LYS A 87 -11.93 -19.41 8.18
N TYR A 88 -12.40 -18.58 7.25
CA TYR A 88 -13.04 -17.30 7.57
C TYR A 88 -14.57 -17.32 7.45
N ASP A 89 -15.13 -18.32 6.77
CA ASP A 89 -16.58 -18.45 6.45
C ASP A 89 -17.18 -17.20 5.78
N ARG A 90 -16.34 -16.44 5.06
CA ARG A 90 -16.69 -15.17 4.40
C ARG A 90 -16.02 -15.11 3.02
N GLY A 91 -16.56 -14.26 2.15
CA GLY A 91 -15.90 -13.79 0.94
C GLY A 91 -15.35 -12.38 1.12
N VAL A 92 -14.34 -12.02 0.34
CA VAL A 92 -13.80 -10.67 0.28
C VAL A 92 -14.81 -9.72 -0.37
N ASN A 93 -15.05 -8.55 0.24
CA ASN A 93 -15.97 -7.54 -0.28
C ASN A 93 -15.32 -6.17 -0.53
N VAL A 94 -14.02 -6.02 -0.26
CA VAL A 94 -13.22 -4.85 -0.60
C VAL A 94 -11.77 -5.23 -0.83
N LEU A 95 -11.11 -4.61 -1.81
CA LEU A 95 -9.67 -4.75 -2.05
C LEU A 95 -8.93 -3.54 -1.45
N VAL A 96 -7.85 -3.78 -0.70
CA VAL A 96 -6.93 -2.76 -0.20
C VAL A 96 -5.55 -3.06 -0.76
N LEU A 97 -5.07 -2.23 -1.67
CA LEU A 97 -3.96 -2.56 -2.56
C LEU A 97 -2.86 -1.51 -2.47
N ASP A 98 -1.68 -1.91 -2.03
CA ASP A 98 -0.48 -1.12 -2.26
C ASP A 98 -0.06 -1.21 -3.74
N VAL A 99 0.72 -0.25 -4.21
CA VAL A 99 1.08 -0.13 -5.63
C VAL A 99 2.51 -0.59 -5.89
N ASP A 100 3.46 0.07 -5.23
CA ASP A 100 4.88 -0.12 -5.52
C ASP A 100 5.35 -1.46 -4.96
N GLU A 101 6.11 -2.23 -5.76
CA GLU A 101 6.57 -3.58 -5.44
C GLU A 101 5.45 -4.59 -5.10
N THR A 102 4.17 -4.17 -5.15
CA THR A 102 2.99 -5.00 -4.92
C THR A 102 2.20 -5.25 -6.20
N LEU A 103 1.49 -4.25 -6.72
CA LEU A 103 0.77 -4.37 -8.00
C LEU A 103 1.68 -4.21 -9.20
N ARG A 104 2.72 -3.42 -9.08
CA ARG A 104 3.79 -3.23 -10.07
C ARG A 104 5.14 -3.47 -9.43
N SER A 105 6.13 -3.89 -10.20
CA SER A 105 7.49 -4.13 -9.73
C SER A 105 8.48 -3.23 -10.43
N ALA A 106 9.32 -2.51 -9.68
CA ALA A 106 10.41 -1.68 -10.18
C ALA A 106 11.49 -2.48 -10.94
N GLY A 107 11.47 -3.81 -10.86
CA GLY A 107 12.36 -4.68 -11.65
C GLY A 107 11.95 -4.84 -13.12
N GLY A 108 10.77 -4.33 -13.51
CA GLY A 108 10.30 -4.32 -14.89
C GLY A 108 10.84 -3.10 -15.66
N THR A 109 10.92 -3.22 -17.00
CA THR A 109 11.36 -2.11 -17.86
C THR A 109 10.38 -0.96 -17.94
N ASP A 110 9.14 -1.20 -17.58
CA ASP A 110 7.99 -0.33 -17.90
C ASP A 110 7.37 0.28 -16.65
N ASN A 111 7.66 -0.25 -15.45
CA ASN A 111 7.08 0.18 -14.17
C ASN A 111 5.54 0.32 -14.22
N GLU A 112 4.88 -0.54 -15.00
CA GLU A 112 3.44 -0.56 -15.21
C GLU A 112 2.79 -1.71 -14.43
N ILE A 113 1.52 -1.55 -14.09
CA ILE A 113 0.72 -2.66 -13.55
C ILE A 113 0.45 -3.65 -14.70
N PRO A 114 0.68 -4.97 -14.50
CA PRO A 114 0.43 -5.96 -15.54
C PRO A 114 -1.01 -5.89 -16.05
N ARG A 115 -1.18 -6.07 -17.37
CA ARG A 115 -2.50 -6.00 -18.01
C ARG A 115 -3.51 -6.98 -17.41
N GLU A 116 -3.06 -8.18 -17.06
CA GLU A 116 -3.88 -9.17 -16.37
C GLU A 116 -4.41 -8.64 -15.03
N THR A 117 -3.54 -8.00 -14.24
CA THR A 117 -3.92 -7.41 -12.95
C THR A 117 -4.95 -6.31 -13.14
N LEU A 118 -4.76 -5.41 -14.13
CA LEU A 118 -5.70 -4.34 -14.44
C LEU A 118 -7.07 -4.90 -14.87
N HIS A 119 -7.07 -5.94 -15.71
CA HIS A 119 -8.30 -6.61 -16.13
C HIS A 119 -9.06 -7.21 -14.94
N LEU A 120 -8.36 -7.93 -14.04
CA LEU A 120 -8.97 -8.50 -12.85
C LEU A 120 -9.54 -7.44 -11.91
N LEU A 121 -8.86 -6.31 -11.73
CA LEU A 121 -9.38 -5.17 -10.95
C LEU A 121 -10.66 -4.60 -11.57
N THR A 122 -10.72 -4.51 -12.90
CA THR A 122 -11.94 -4.09 -13.61
C THR A 122 -13.07 -5.08 -13.38
N GLU A 123 -12.83 -6.40 -13.47
CA GLU A 123 -13.83 -7.41 -13.17
C GLU A 123 -14.36 -7.37 -11.74
N PHE A 124 -13.49 -7.13 -10.76
CA PHE A 124 -13.92 -6.93 -9.37
C PHE A 124 -14.81 -5.71 -9.22
N HIS A 125 -14.43 -4.61 -9.84
CA HIS A 125 -15.23 -3.38 -9.84
C HIS A 125 -16.61 -3.60 -10.50
N GLU A 126 -16.67 -4.23 -11.68
CA GLU A 126 -17.91 -4.58 -12.38
C GLU A 126 -18.80 -5.52 -11.55
N ALA A 127 -18.20 -6.36 -10.71
CA ALA A 127 -18.91 -7.19 -9.74
C ALA A 127 -19.40 -6.41 -8.50
N GLY A 128 -19.20 -5.09 -8.44
CA GLY A 128 -19.60 -4.21 -7.35
C GLY A 128 -18.67 -4.26 -6.13
N MET A 129 -17.40 -4.62 -6.32
CA MET A 129 -16.41 -4.63 -5.23
C MET A 129 -15.63 -3.31 -5.21
N PRO A 130 -15.70 -2.54 -4.12
CA PRO A 130 -14.89 -1.35 -3.93
C PRO A 130 -13.40 -1.66 -3.89
N ILE A 131 -12.60 -0.69 -4.36
CA ILE A 131 -11.14 -0.79 -4.41
C ILE A 131 -10.54 0.39 -3.66
N VAL A 132 -9.67 0.12 -2.70
CA VAL A 132 -8.87 1.11 -1.99
C VAL A 132 -7.41 0.94 -2.42
N VAL A 133 -6.87 1.91 -3.14
CA VAL A 133 -5.44 1.99 -3.43
C VAL A 133 -4.77 2.73 -2.29
N CYS A 134 -3.78 2.09 -1.64
CA CYS A 134 -3.14 2.64 -0.46
C CYS A 134 -1.63 2.75 -0.67
N THR A 135 -1.10 3.96 -0.79
CA THR A 135 0.28 4.20 -1.22
C THR A 135 0.99 5.30 -0.41
N GLY A 136 2.32 5.24 -0.34
CA GLY A 136 3.15 6.33 0.17
C GLY A 136 3.37 7.48 -0.84
N GLN A 137 2.91 7.31 -2.10
CA GLN A 137 3.09 8.33 -3.13
C GLN A 137 2.11 9.50 -2.98
N THR A 138 2.44 10.61 -3.64
CA THR A 138 1.53 11.77 -3.76
C THR A 138 0.33 11.44 -4.62
N LEU A 139 -0.78 12.13 -4.38
CA LEU A 139 -2.01 11.94 -5.14
C LEU A 139 -1.80 12.14 -6.65
N GLU A 140 -1.02 13.14 -7.06
CA GLU A 140 -0.75 13.44 -8.46
C GLU A 140 -0.07 12.28 -9.18
N ASN A 141 0.91 11.66 -8.53
CA ASN A 141 1.64 10.53 -9.11
C ASN A 141 0.72 9.33 -9.31
N VAL A 142 -0.04 8.97 -8.29
CA VAL A 142 -0.92 7.79 -8.30
C VAL A 142 -2.09 7.96 -9.25
N LYS A 143 -2.75 9.11 -9.20
CA LYS A 143 -3.91 9.42 -10.03
C LYS A 143 -3.58 9.29 -11.52
N GLY A 144 -2.39 9.73 -11.94
CA GLY A 144 -1.97 9.69 -13.34
C GLY A 144 -1.95 8.26 -13.90
N PHE A 145 -1.25 7.35 -13.26
CA PHE A 145 -1.13 5.98 -13.76
C PHE A 145 -2.40 5.14 -13.54
N LEU A 146 -3.17 5.39 -12.47
CA LEU A 146 -4.45 4.71 -12.27
C LEU A 146 -5.45 5.05 -13.38
N ILE A 147 -5.55 6.33 -13.78
CA ILE A 147 -6.43 6.73 -14.89
C ILE A 147 -5.97 6.07 -16.20
N GLN A 148 -4.66 5.99 -16.43
CA GLN A 148 -4.14 5.33 -17.65
C GLN A 148 -4.36 3.81 -17.64
N GLY A 149 -4.24 3.16 -16.49
CA GLY A 149 -4.38 1.73 -16.34
C GLY A 149 -5.83 1.25 -16.26
N LEU A 150 -6.60 1.83 -15.33
CA LEU A 150 -7.98 1.40 -15.03
C LEU A 150 -9.05 2.13 -15.85
N GLY A 151 -8.70 3.28 -16.43
CA GLY A 151 -9.63 4.09 -17.20
C GLY A 151 -10.50 5.03 -16.35
N ASN A 152 -11.07 6.02 -17.02
CA ASN A 152 -11.86 7.07 -16.35
C ASN A 152 -13.15 6.55 -15.72
N GLU A 153 -13.77 5.53 -16.29
CA GLU A 153 -15.04 4.99 -15.82
C GLU A 153 -14.89 4.41 -14.42
N LEU A 154 -13.95 3.50 -14.23
CA LEU A 154 -13.67 2.91 -12.93
C LEU A 154 -13.18 3.96 -11.93
N VAL A 155 -12.20 4.79 -12.32
CA VAL A 155 -11.60 5.78 -11.41
C VAL A 155 -12.61 6.80 -10.90
N HIS A 156 -13.60 7.17 -11.70
CA HIS A 156 -14.64 8.14 -11.34
C HIS A 156 -16.00 7.51 -10.98
N SER A 157 -16.05 6.21 -10.74
CA SER A 157 -17.28 5.48 -10.39
C SER A 157 -17.85 5.87 -9.01
N GLY A 158 -16.98 6.26 -8.11
CA GLY A 158 -17.31 6.41 -6.67
C GLY A 158 -16.95 5.18 -5.83
N ASP A 159 -16.56 4.06 -6.47
CA ASP A 159 -16.21 2.80 -5.80
C ASP A 159 -14.68 2.60 -5.69
N LEU A 160 -13.88 3.60 -6.07
CA LEU A 160 -12.45 3.61 -5.92
C LEU A 160 -12.00 4.75 -5.01
N SER A 161 -11.26 4.42 -3.95
CA SER A 161 -10.59 5.38 -3.08
C SER A 161 -9.08 5.27 -3.20
N ILE A 162 -8.39 6.41 -3.11
CA ILE A 162 -6.93 6.49 -3.06
C ILE A 162 -6.54 7.06 -1.71
N VAL A 163 -5.90 6.25 -0.88
CA VAL A 163 -5.20 6.66 0.33
C VAL A 163 -3.77 7.01 -0.09
N TYR A 164 -3.40 8.26 0.00
CA TYR A 164 -2.11 8.77 -0.48
C TYR A 164 -1.24 9.32 0.65
N GLU A 165 0.05 9.47 0.39
CA GLU A 165 1.06 9.88 1.37
C GLU A 165 0.94 9.12 2.69
N ALA A 166 0.86 7.77 2.59
CA ALA A 166 0.77 6.86 3.72
C ALA A 166 -0.39 7.13 4.70
N GLY A 167 -1.47 7.79 4.25
CA GLY A 167 -2.65 8.04 5.08
C GLY A 167 -2.88 9.50 5.44
N THR A 168 -2.18 10.46 4.84
CA THR A 168 -2.42 11.89 5.08
C THR A 168 -3.71 12.40 4.45
N GLY A 169 -4.20 11.71 3.42
CA GLY A 169 -5.46 12.04 2.78
C GLY A 169 -6.09 10.88 2.03
N VAL A 170 -7.38 11.03 1.76
CA VAL A 170 -8.20 10.11 0.97
C VAL A 170 -8.83 10.87 -0.18
N PHE A 171 -8.72 10.31 -1.39
CA PHE A 171 -9.33 10.84 -2.60
C PHE A 171 -10.26 9.79 -3.22
N THR A 172 -11.57 10.09 -3.25
CA THR A 172 -12.60 9.19 -3.81
C THR A 172 -13.36 9.94 -4.91
N PRO A 173 -12.90 9.84 -6.17
CA PRO A 173 -13.56 10.50 -7.29
C PRO A 173 -15.01 10.06 -7.42
N GLY A 174 -15.93 11.01 -7.63
CA GLY A 174 -17.37 10.74 -7.73
C GLY A 174 -18.18 11.09 -6.48
N HIS A 175 -17.55 11.31 -5.32
CA HIS A 175 -18.23 11.59 -4.05
C HIS A 175 -18.51 13.10 -3.77
N GLY A 176 -18.56 13.94 -4.80
CA GLY A 176 -18.95 15.34 -4.64
C GLY A 176 -18.08 16.10 -3.63
N ALA A 177 -18.67 16.54 -2.52
CA ALA A 177 -17.95 17.26 -1.47
C ALA A 177 -16.93 16.40 -0.72
N ASP A 178 -17.15 15.11 -0.64
CA ASP A 178 -16.27 14.14 0.05
C ASP A 178 -15.22 13.53 -0.88
N THR A 179 -15.09 14.05 -2.10
CA THR A 179 -14.09 13.59 -3.08
C THR A 179 -12.67 13.62 -2.53
N LYS A 180 -12.33 14.58 -1.68
CA LYS A 180 -11.03 14.69 -1.03
C LYS A 180 -11.19 14.99 0.46
N ARG A 181 -10.65 14.10 1.30
CA ARG A 181 -10.57 14.29 2.76
C ARG A 181 -9.12 14.47 3.15
N LEU A 182 -8.79 15.59 3.76
CA LEU A 182 -7.46 15.93 4.24
C LEU A 182 -7.38 15.53 5.72
N LEU A 183 -6.86 14.34 6.01
CA LEU A 183 -6.85 13.79 7.37
C LEU A 183 -5.92 14.58 8.29
N TYR A 184 -4.84 15.16 7.75
CA TYR A 184 -3.92 16.00 8.51
C TYR A 184 -4.57 17.28 9.08
N GLU A 185 -5.71 17.74 8.53
CA GLU A 185 -6.45 18.86 9.10
C GLU A 185 -7.06 18.55 10.48
N ASN A 186 -7.19 17.27 10.82
CA ASN A 186 -7.72 16.82 12.11
C ASN A 186 -6.65 16.70 13.21
N LEU A 187 -5.38 16.81 12.86
CA LEU A 187 -4.29 16.83 13.83
C LEU A 187 -4.35 18.07 14.71
N ASP A 188 -3.81 17.97 15.91
CA ASP A 188 -3.69 19.12 16.82
C ASP A 188 -2.88 20.25 16.19
N SER A 189 -3.16 21.47 16.61
CA SER A 189 -2.56 22.68 16.03
C SER A 189 -1.04 22.76 16.22
N ASP A 190 -0.52 22.25 17.33
CA ASP A 190 0.90 22.18 17.65
C ASP A 190 1.66 21.26 16.70
N VAL A 191 1.15 20.04 16.47
CA VAL A 191 1.74 19.12 15.48
C VAL A 191 1.72 19.73 14.09
N ARG A 192 0.60 20.32 13.67
CA ARG A 192 0.52 20.99 12.36
C ARG A 192 1.51 22.16 12.23
N ALA A 193 1.67 22.96 13.28
CA ALA A 193 2.62 24.08 13.29
C ALA A 193 4.07 23.58 13.13
N ILE A 194 4.44 22.46 13.78
CA ILE A 194 5.76 21.84 13.62
C ILE A 194 5.97 21.39 12.17
N PHE A 195 5.02 20.68 11.55
CA PHE A 195 5.15 20.28 10.15
C PHE A 195 5.26 21.46 9.21
N ASP A 196 4.48 22.53 9.41
CA ASP A 196 4.54 23.76 8.62
C ASP A 196 5.91 24.43 8.76
N ALA A 197 6.45 24.53 9.98
CA ALA A 197 7.75 25.08 10.26
C ALA A 197 8.88 24.26 9.62
N VAL A 198 8.89 22.93 9.82
CA VAL A 198 9.89 22.03 9.22
C VAL A 198 9.85 22.15 7.69
N ARG A 199 8.66 22.06 7.09
CA ARG A 199 8.48 22.14 5.63
C ARG A 199 8.98 23.47 5.06
N SER A 200 8.73 24.59 5.75
CA SER A 200 9.17 25.91 5.27
C SER A 200 10.70 26.08 5.33
N ARG A 201 11.36 25.37 6.24
CA ARG A 201 12.80 25.51 6.55
C ARG A 201 13.66 24.44 5.88
N VAL A 202 13.13 23.24 5.60
CA VAL A 202 13.90 22.04 5.18
C VAL A 202 14.80 22.28 3.96
N LEU A 203 14.39 23.08 2.97
CA LEU A 203 15.26 23.42 1.84
C LEU A 203 15.97 24.75 2.02
N SER A 204 15.34 25.73 2.69
CA SER A 204 15.92 27.07 2.84
C SER A 204 17.14 27.08 3.75
N GLU A 205 17.16 26.24 4.78
CA GLU A 205 18.26 26.12 5.76
C GLU A 205 19.21 24.97 5.46
N ALA A 206 18.85 24.06 4.52
CA ALA A 206 19.68 22.91 4.18
C ALA A 206 21.09 23.31 3.73
N PRO A 207 22.12 22.54 4.11
CA PRO A 207 23.45 22.68 3.59
C PRO A 207 23.48 22.61 2.04
N GLU A 208 24.38 23.35 1.38
CA GLU A 208 24.45 23.44 -0.08
C GLU A 208 24.51 22.07 -0.75
N ARG A 209 25.21 21.11 -0.14
CA ARG A 209 25.33 19.76 -0.66
C ARG A 209 24.01 19.01 -0.69
N LEU A 210 23.18 19.14 0.34
CA LEU A 210 21.83 18.57 0.37
C LEU A 210 20.91 19.27 -0.64
N ARG A 211 20.91 20.59 -0.72
CA ARG A 211 20.11 21.33 -1.71
C ARG A 211 20.43 20.98 -3.15
N ARG A 212 21.66 20.50 -3.43
CA ARG A 212 22.07 20.04 -4.76
C ARG A 212 21.82 18.57 -4.98
N GLY A 213 21.87 17.76 -3.92
CA GLY A 213 21.75 16.28 -4.00
C GLY A 213 20.35 15.77 -3.84
N CYS A 214 19.45 16.52 -3.15
CA CYS A 214 18.09 16.13 -2.86
C CYS A 214 17.08 17.10 -3.45
N HIS A 215 15.85 16.63 -3.54
CA HIS A 215 14.66 17.45 -3.70
C HIS A 215 13.63 17.10 -2.62
N LEU A 216 12.81 18.06 -2.26
CA LEU A 216 11.64 17.85 -1.43
C LEU A 216 10.54 17.24 -2.30
N GLN A 217 10.02 16.10 -1.93
CA GLN A 217 8.88 15.49 -2.61
C GLN A 217 7.65 16.41 -2.47
N GLY A 218 6.83 16.44 -3.51
CA GLY A 218 5.65 17.31 -3.57
C GLY A 218 4.47 16.81 -2.72
N ASN A 219 4.75 16.34 -1.48
CA ASN A 219 3.74 15.90 -0.52
C ASN A 219 2.88 17.06 -0.05
N GLU A 220 1.64 16.80 0.36
CA GLU A 220 0.76 17.79 0.97
C GLU A 220 1.10 18.03 2.44
N PHE A 221 1.51 16.98 3.17
CA PHE A 221 1.78 17.04 4.60
C PHE A 221 3.17 16.51 4.99
N ASN A 222 3.53 15.27 4.66
CA ASN A 222 4.82 14.70 5.02
C ASN A 222 5.99 15.49 4.43
N VAL A 223 7.10 15.54 5.14
CA VAL A 223 8.35 16.15 4.67
C VAL A 223 9.29 15.03 4.26
N THR A 224 9.51 14.86 2.96
CA THR A 224 10.28 13.75 2.39
C THR A 224 11.38 14.27 1.49
N LEU A 225 12.62 14.06 1.84
CA LEU A 225 13.78 14.34 1.00
C LEU A 225 14.16 13.11 0.19
N LYS A 226 14.22 13.26 -1.13
CA LYS A 226 14.65 12.20 -2.08
C LYS A 226 15.88 12.61 -2.85
N PRO A 227 16.74 11.65 -3.26
CA PRO A 227 17.88 11.99 -4.10
C PRO A 227 17.41 12.50 -5.46
N ASN A 228 18.17 13.41 -6.04
CA ASN A 228 17.90 13.92 -7.37
C ASN A 228 18.07 12.80 -8.41
N PHE A 229 17.33 12.88 -9.50
CA PHE A 229 17.24 11.86 -10.56
C PHE A 229 18.57 11.44 -11.18
N GLU A 230 19.56 12.34 -11.18
CA GLU A 230 20.89 12.10 -11.77
C GLU A 230 21.88 11.52 -10.76
N THR A 231 21.46 11.27 -9.52
CA THR A 231 22.33 10.78 -8.44
C THR A 231 22.56 9.27 -8.61
N GLY A 232 23.82 8.83 -8.72
CA GLY A 232 24.16 7.40 -8.75
C GLY A 232 23.87 6.73 -7.39
N SER A 233 23.63 5.42 -7.37
CA SER A 233 23.20 4.69 -6.17
C SER A 233 24.11 4.87 -4.94
N ALA A 234 25.44 4.94 -5.14
CA ALA A 234 26.38 5.17 -4.04
C ALA A 234 26.26 6.60 -3.47
N ASP A 235 26.12 7.58 -4.38
CA ASP A 235 25.95 8.99 -3.99
C ASP A 235 24.55 9.22 -3.37
N ALA A 236 23.53 8.48 -3.83
CA ALA A 236 22.17 8.54 -3.28
C ALA A 236 22.17 8.14 -1.82
N ARG A 237 22.84 7.03 -1.45
CA ARG A 237 22.97 6.61 -0.07
C ARG A 237 23.61 7.71 0.79
N GLU A 238 24.79 8.20 0.40
CA GLU A 238 25.50 9.24 1.15
C GLU A 238 24.65 10.52 1.33
N VAL A 239 23.89 10.87 0.31
CA VAL A 239 23.00 12.04 0.33
C VAL A 239 21.82 11.84 1.29
N ILE A 240 21.19 10.64 1.28
CA ILE A 240 20.04 10.34 2.13
C ILE A 240 20.48 10.12 3.58
N ASP A 241 21.63 9.50 3.84
CA ASP A 241 22.20 9.39 5.19
C ASP A 241 22.34 10.78 5.84
N ARG A 242 22.88 11.75 5.09
CA ARG A 242 23.00 13.14 5.54
C ARG A 242 21.66 13.88 5.61
N ALA A 243 20.72 13.55 4.74
CA ALA A 243 19.39 14.14 4.77
C ALA A 243 18.68 13.74 6.07
N LEU A 244 18.77 12.47 6.48
CA LEU A 244 18.24 12.00 7.75
C LEU A 244 18.81 12.76 8.94
N VAL A 245 20.16 12.89 9.02
CA VAL A 245 20.80 13.67 10.11
C VAL A 245 20.27 15.09 10.14
N TYR A 246 20.21 15.73 8.98
CA TYR A 246 19.72 17.11 8.86
C TYR A 246 18.24 17.25 9.25
N GLU A 247 17.38 16.31 8.84
CA GLU A 247 15.96 16.31 9.21
C GLU A 247 15.76 16.12 10.71
N LEU A 248 16.55 15.26 11.36
CA LEU A 248 16.53 15.10 12.82
C LEU A 248 16.93 16.41 13.52
N ASP A 249 18.01 17.06 13.06
CA ASP A 249 18.47 18.33 13.62
C ASP A 249 17.43 19.45 13.48
N LEU A 250 16.84 19.53 12.30
CA LEU A 250 15.79 20.52 12.03
C LEU A 250 14.54 20.25 12.87
N LEU A 251 14.11 18.99 12.96
CA LEU A 251 12.96 18.59 13.77
C LEU A 251 13.18 18.91 15.24
N GLY A 252 14.34 18.51 15.80
CA GLY A 252 14.69 18.82 17.18
C GLY A 252 14.67 20.31 17.47
N THR A 253 15.24 21.10 16.57
CA THR A 253 15.26 22.58 16.68
C THR A 253 13.85 23.16 16.65
N VAL A 254 13.01 22.76 15.70
CA VAL A 254 11.63 23.26 15.55
C VAL A 254 10.77 22.90 16.76
N VAL A 255 10.86 21.63 17.23
CA VAL A 255 10.09 21.18 18.39
C VAL A 255 10.51 21.94 19.64
N ALA A 256 11.82 22.17 19.85
CA ALA A 256 12.30 22.96 20.97
C ALA A 256 11.80 24.41 20.91
N GLU A 257 11.81 25.06 19.74
CA GLU A 257 11.31 26.41 19.54
C GLU A 257 9.80 26.51 19.89
N GLU A 258 8.98 25.55 19.46
CA GLU A 258 7.52 25.54 19.70
C GLU A 258 7.20 25.23 21.18
N VAL A 259 7.82 24.20 21.76
CA VAL A 259 7.58 23.78 23.15
C VAL A 259 8.09 24.84 24.13
N VAL A 260 9.32 25.34 23.91
CA VAL A 260 9.91 26.38 24.76
C VAL A 260 9.16 27.71 24.62
N ALA A 261 8.62 28.04 23.44
CA ALA A 261 7.82 29.24 23.27
C ALA A 261 6.50 29.22 24.07
N GLU A 262 5.94 28.05 24.37
CA GLU A 262 4.77 27.91 25.24
C GLU A 262 5.13 27.99 26.74
N GLU A 263 6.24 27.36 27.16
CA GLU A 263 6.69 27.39 28.55
C GLU A 263 7.37 28.70 28.96
N VAL A 264 8.11 29.34 28.04
CA VAL A 264 8.88 30.59 28.31
C VAL A 264 8.00 31.84 28.34
N LYS A 265 6.71 31.75 28.12
CA LYS A 265 5.81 32.82 28.56
C LYS A 265 5.84 33.04 30.09
N GLU A 266 6.48 32.15 30.85
CA GLU A 266 6.57 32.20 32.30
C GLU A 266 8.00 32.24 32.91
N VAL A 267 9.11 32.05 32.15
CA VAL A 267 10.48 32.00 32.69
C VAL A 267 11.47 32.74 31.78
N GLU A 268 12.33 33.55 32.42
CA GLU A 268 13.40 34.36 31.80
C GLU A 268 14.47 33.49 31.11
N GLU A 269 14.94 33.99 29.95
CA GLU A 269 16.08 33.60 29.12
C GLU A 269 17.11 32.65 29.75
N GLY A 270 17.18 31.43 29.23
CA GLY A 270 18.27 30.48 29.48
C GLY A 270 18.67 29.78 28.16
N ALA A 271 19.65 30.37 27.48
CA ALA A 271 20.16 29.95 26.16
C ALA A 271 20.86 28.57 26.08
N GLU A 272 20.72 27.70 27.08
CA GLU A 272 21.36 26.38 27.08
C GLU A 272 20.50 25.28 26.40
N GLY A 273 19.17 25.41 26.36
CA GLY A 273 18.27 24.43 25.75
C GLY A 273 18.31 24.39 24.23
N GLU A 274 18.46 25.53 23.55
CA GLU A 274 18.48 25.60 22.08
C GLU A 274 19.71 24.91 21.47
N SER A 275 20.82 24.86 22.18
CA SER A 275 22.07 24.21 21.71
C SER A 275 22.00 22.69 21.73
N GLN A 276 21.11 22.10 22.53
CA GLN A 276 20.98 20.63 22.69
C GLN A 276 19.81 20.05 21.90
N ALA A 277 18.94 20.87 21.34
CA ALA A 277 17.73 20.46 20.66
C ALA A 277 17.95 19.43 19.51
N PRO A 278 18.98 19.56 18.65
CA PRO A 278 19.30 18.52 17.65
C PRO A 278 19.63 17.17 18.30
N ASP A 279 20.38 17.15 19.39
CA ASP A 279 20.77 15.91 20.08
C ASP A 279 19.58 15.20 20.71
N TRP A 280 18.55 15.92 21.15
CA TRP A 280 17.32 15.31 21.67
C TRP A 280 16.59 14.48 20.60
N ALA A 281 16.42 14.98 19.39
CA ALA A 281 15.81 14.23 18.31
C ALA A 281 16.68 13.03 17.91
N ARG A 282 17.99 13.23 17.77
CA ARG A 282 18.93 12.14 17.46
C ARG A 282 18.87 11.03 18.52
N ALA A 283 18.92 11.38 19.82
CA ALA A 283 18.87 10.42 20.93
C ALA A 283 17.55 9.66 20.95
N TYR A 284 16.43 10.38 20.82
CA TYR A 284 15.10 9.78 20.82
C TYR A 284 14.93 8.77 19.69
N TYR A 285 15.12 9.17 18.44
CA TYR A 285 14.87 8.31 17.28
C TYR A 285 15.91 7.20 17.12
N ALA A 286 17.19 7.41 17.48
CA ALA A 286 18.19 6.35 17.54
C ALA A 286 17.87 5.27 18.58
N SER A 287 17.14 5.61 19.65
CA SER A 287 16.68 4.63 20.63
C SER A 287 15.57 3.73 20.09
N GLN A 288 14.75 4.25 19.19
CA GLN A 288 13.58 3.56 18.61
C GLN A 288 13.94 2.74 17.38
N ASP A 289 14.85 3.23 16.50
CA ASP A 289 15.20 2.59 15.24
C ASP A 289 16.70 2.32 15.12
N PRO A 290 17.10 1.02 15.00
CA PRO A 290 18.50 0.63 14.79
C PRO A 290 19.08 1.12 13.46
N GLU A 291 18.26 1.34 12.40
CA GLU A 291 18.74 1.85 11.12
C GLU A 291 19.12 3.32 11.25
N ILE A 292 18.31 4.15 11.91
CA ILE A 292 18.63 5.54 12.22
C ILE A 292 19.91 5.62 13.08
N ARG A 293 20.02 4.77 14.10
CA ARG A 293 21.24 4.69 14.94
C ARG A 293 22.47 4.37 14.09
N GLY A 294 22.37 3.40 13.18
CA GLY A 294 23.47 3.01 12.30
C GLY A 294 23.92 4.16 11.37
N VAL A 295 22.98 4.95 10.87
CA VAL A 295 23.28 6.14 10.05
C VAL A 295 24.00 7.19 10.87
N LEU A 296 23.51 7.53 12.06
CA LEU A 296 24.14 8.50 12.96
C LEU A 296 25.58 8.07 13.35
N GLU A 297 25.79 6.79 13.66
CA GLU A 297 27.12 6.26 13.93
C GLU A 297 28.05 6.37 12.70
N SER A 298 27.55 6.08 11.50
CA SER A 298 28.34 6.11 10.26
C SER A 298 28.73 7.53 9.85
N GLU A 299 27.86 8.50 10.07
CA GLU A 299 28.11 9.92 9.80
C GLU A 299 28.90 10.62 10.92
N GLY A 300 29.11 9.97 12.06
CA GLY A 300 29.83 10.53 13.20
C GLY A 300 29.02 11.56 13.99
N GLU A 301 27.70 11.45 13.91
CA GLU A 301 26.70 12.37 14.48
C GLU A 301 25.91 11.70 15.63
N THR A 302 26.58 10.83 16.37
CA THR A 302 26.00 10.19 17.58
C THR A 302 25.64 11.27 18.60
N PRO A 303 24.42 11.24 19.19
CA PRO A 303 24.01 12.24 20.18
C PRO A 303 24.90 12.21 21.44
N ASP A 304 25.10 13.39 22.01
CA ASP A 304 25.88 13.55 23.26
C ASP A 304 25.02 13.38 24.55
N CYS A 305 23.70 13.11 24.39
CA CYS A 305 22.76 12.88 25.48
C CYS A 305 22.09 11.50 25.40
N ASP A 306 21.61 10.99 26.52
CA ASP A 306 20.81 9.78 26.59
C ASP A 306 19.32 10.09 26.27
N PRO A 307 18.53 9.11 25.78
CA PRO A 307 17.09 9.32 25.51
C PRO A 307 16.30 9.78 26.74
N GLU A 308 16.76 9.40 27.96
CA GLU A 308 16.15 9.81 29.21
C GLU A 308 16.43 11.28 29.58
N ASP A 309 17.38 11.94 28.92
CA ASP A 309 17.70 13.36 29.12
C ASP A 309 16.83 14.29 28.27
N VAL A 310 16.02 13.71 27.32
CA VAL A 310 15.08 14.49 26.52
C VAL A 310 13.96 15.02 27.42
N PRO A 311 13.67 16.35 27.40
CA PRO A 311 12.58 16.89 28.19
C PRO A 311 11.23 16.23 27.89
N ASP A 312 10.42 15.97 28.92
CA ASP A 312 9.13 15.29 28.79
C ASP A 312 8.24 15.95 27.73
N ALA A 313 8.12 17.29 27.72
CA ALA A 313 7.32 18.02 26.75
C ALA A 313 7.81 17.88 25.30
N VAL A 314 9.11 17.69 25.07
CA VAL A 314 9.71 17.41 23.75
C VAL A 314 9.46 15.95 23.35
N SER A 315 9.64 15.03 24.31
CA SER A 315 9.38 13.61 24.10
C SER A 315 7.91 13.34 23.74
N ASP A 316 6.96 14.01 24.41
CA ASP A 316 5.52 13.89 24.12
C ASP A 316 5.19 14.28 22.65
N ILE A 317 5.91 15.23 22.07
CA ILE A 317 5.78 15.60 20.67
C ILE A 317 6.42 14.54 19.76
N PHE A 318 7.63 14.08 20.11
CA PHE A 318 8.31 13.05 19.30
C PHE A 318 7.52 11.73 19.26
N GLU A 319 6.77 11.38 20.32
CA GLU A 319 5.86 10.22 20.33
C GLU A 319 4.74 10.30 19.28
N ARG A 320 4.49 11.47 18.70
CA ARG A 320 3.46 11.73 17.70
C ARG A 320 4.02 11.86 16.28
N ILE A 321 5.35 11.94 16.14
CA ILE A 321 6.06 12.16 14.89
C ILE A 321 6.86 10.91 14.53
N ASP A 322 6.71 10.46 13.29
CA ASP A 322 7.50 9.37 12.70
C ASP A 322 8.67 9.95 11.93
N VAL A 323 9.85 9.38 12.11
CA VAL A 323 11.00 9.62 11.23
C VAL A 323 11.38 8.31 10.59
N ALA A 324 11.26 8.25 9.27
CA ALA A 324 11.52 7.05 8.48
C ALA A 324 12.77 7.23 7.62
N TYR A 325 13.58 6.18 7.56
CA TYR A 325 14.75 6.10 6.71
C TYR A 325 14.59 4.94 5.73
N TYR A 326 14.79 5.26 4.46
CA TYR A 326 14.80 4.29 3.35
C TYR A 326 16.15 4.41 2.65
N GLU A 327 17.02 3.42 2.83
CA GLU A 327 18.41 3.44 2.34
C GLU A 327 18.47 3.81 0.85
N ALA A 328 19.21 4.86 0.53
CA ALA A 328 19.40 5.42 -0.82
C ALA A 328 18.11 5.90 -1.53
N ASP A 329 16.95 5.89 -0.88
CA ASP A 329 15.67 6.30 -1.47
C ASP A 329 15.07 7.56 -0.82
N ALA A 330 14.95 7.60 0.51
CA ALA A 330 14.31 8.74 1.17
C ALA A 330 14.69 8.88 2.65
N ALA A 331 14.65 10.12 3.15
CA ALA A 331 14.45 10.45 4.55
C ALA A 331 13.11 11.18 4.67
N GLU A 332 12.30 10.84 5.67
CA GLU A 332 10.93 11.34 5.77
C GLU A 332 10.55 11.64 7.21
N ILE A 333 9.90 12.79 7.42
CA ILE A 333 9.19 13.13 8.65
C ILE A 333 7.69 13.03 8.36
N GLY A 334 7.01 12.16 9.09
CA GLY A 334 5.57 11.91 9.01
C GLY A 334 4.90 11.97 10.38
N SER A 335 3.57 11.88 10.44
CA SER A 335 2.84 11.76 11.70
C SER A 335 2.53 10.30 12.02
N LEU A 336 2.76 9.87 13.26
CA LEU A 336 2.31 8.55 13.74
C LEU A 336 0.79 8.45 13.86
N GLU A 337 0.10 9.59 13.95
CA GLU A 337 -1.35 9.67 13.98
C GLU A 337 -1.97 9.52 12.58
N LEU A 338 -1.17 9.71 11.52
CA LEU A 338 -1.55 9.51 10.13
C LEU A 338 -0.77 8.34 9.55
N ASN A 339 -1.46 7.26 9.30
CA ASN A 339 -0.86 6.06 8.75
C ASN A 339 -1.87 5.37 7.81
N LYS A 340 -1.41 4.35 7.09
CA LYS A 340 -2.25 3.63 6.12
C LYS A 340 -3.54 3.08 6.77
N VAL A 341 -3.55 2.72 8.06
CA VAL A 341 -4.76 2.22 8.75
C VAL A 341 -5.81 3.32 8.82
N VAL A 342 -5.45 4.50 9.34
CA VAL A 342 -6.34 5.65 9.43
C VAL A 342 -6.89 6.06 8.06
N GLY A 343 -6.02 6.02 7.04
CA GLY A 343 -6.43 6.29 5.66
C GLY A 343 -7.42 5.26 5.11
N VAL A 344 -7.18 3.97 5.35
CA VAL A 344 -8.07 2.88 4.90
C VAL A 344 -9.41 2.93 5.65
N GLU A 345 -9.40 3.18 6.95
CA GLU A 345 -10.63 3.37 7.75
C GLU A 345 -11.47 4.53 7.20
N ALA A 346 -10.82 5.68 6.94
CA ALA A 346 -11.50 6.83 6.34
C ALA A 346 -12.01 6.54 4.91
N ALA A 347 -11.32 5.70 4.14
CA ALA A 347 -11.79 5.25 2.82
C ALA A 347 -13.01 4.32 2.95
N PHE A 348 -13.03 3.40 3.91
CA PHE A 348 -14.19 2.55 4.19
C PHE A 348 -15.42 3.37 4.56
N ASP A 349 -15.24 4.42 5.38
CA ASP A 349 -16.32 5.37 5.72
C ASP A 349 -16.89 6.07 4.48
N VAL A 350 -16.02 6.58 3.59
CA VAL A 350 -16.47 7.25 2.34
C VAL A 350 -17.21 6.28 1.44
N LEU A 351 -16.73 5.04 1.34
CA LEU A 351 -17.33 3.99 0.52
C LEU A 351 -18.58 3.37 1.16
N GLY A 352 -18.93 3.74 2.41
CA GLY A 352 -20.11 3.26 3.12
C GLY A 352 -20.04 1.76 3.45
N LEU A 353 -18.87 1.25 3.81
CA LEU A 353 -18.63 -0.16 4.14
C LEU A 353 -18.88 -0.41 5.63
N ASP A 354 -20.08 -0.88 5.99
CA ASP A 354 -20.45 -1.17 7.38
C ASP A 354 -19.81 -2.47 7.93
N ASP A 355 -19.54 -3.45 7.07
CA ASP A 355 -18.97 -4.76 7.44
C ASP A 355 -17.91 -5.20 6.42
N PRO A 356 -16.75 -4.52 6.38
CA PRO A 356 -15.68 -4.86 5.44
C PRO A 356 -15.05 -6.22 5.75
N PHE A 357 -14.74 -6.98 4.72
CA PHE A 357 -13.82 -8.12 4.78
C PHE A 357 -12.82 -7.95 3.65
N ALA A 358 -11.70 -7.34 3.97
CA ALA A 358 -10.72 -6.85 3.02
C ALA A 358 -9.73 -7.95 2.56
N ALA A 359 -9.28 -7.89 1.32
CA ALA A 359 -8.01 -8.46 0.93
C ALA A 359 -6.97 -7.35 0.89
N VAL A 360 -6.00 -7.39 1.81
CA VAL A 360 -4.94 -6.39 1.94
C VAL A 360 -3.69 -6.92 1.25
N MET A 361 -3.21 -6.22 0.22
CA MET A 361 -1.99 -6.56 -0.50
C MET A 361 -0.93 -5.48 -0.30
N GLY A 362 0.28 -5.86 0.13
CA GLY A 362 1.37 -4.92 0.37
C GLY A 362 2.70 -5.61 0.68
N ASP A 363 3.80 -4.87 0.67
CA ASP A 363 5.16 -5.41 0.83
C ASP A 363 5.95 -4.77 1.99
N SER A 364 5.51 -3.62 2.49
CA SER A 364 6.24 -2.76 3.40
C SER A 364 5.74 -2.80 4.85
N LYS A 365 6.54 -2.24 5.77
CA LYS A 365 6.14 -2.10 7.19
C LYS A 365 4.86 -1.27 7.37
N SER A 366 4.59 -0.31 6.48
CA SER A 366 3.36 0.49 6.52
C SER A 366 2.12 -0.33 6.17
N ASP A 367 2.25 -1.28 5.22
CA ASP A 367 1.19 -2.22 4.86
C ASP A 367 0.95 -3.25 5.96
N LEU A 368 2.02 -3.67 6.64
CA LEU A 368 1.92 -4.59 7.79
C LEU A 368 1.00 -4.04 8.89
N ARG A 369 0.98 -2.72 9.10
CA ARG A 369 0.04 -2.10 10.06
C ARG A 369 -1.41 -2.38 9.67
N VAL A 370 -1.75 -2.23 8.38
CA VAL A 370 -3.09 -2.53 7.86
C VAL A 370 -3.40 -4.03 7.94
N MET A 371 -2.46 -4.90 7.57
CA MET A 371 -2.62 -6.35 7.66
C MET A 371 -2.89 -6.81 9.10
N LYS A 372 -2.13 -6.29 10.08
CA LYS A 372 -2.35 -6.59 11.50
C LYS A 372 -3.70 -6.10 11.99
N TRP A 373 -4.06 -4.86 11.64
CA TRP A 373 -5.34 -4.29 12.01
C TRP A 373 -6.52 -5.12 11.50
N VAL A 374 -6.55 -5.49 10.22
CA VAL A 374 -7.64 -6.32 9.70
C VAL A 374 -7.65 -7.74 10.29
N ALA A 375 -6.48 -8.28 10.64
CA ALA A 375 -6.39 -9.60 11.29
C ALA A 375 -6.90 -9.56 12.75
N GLU A 376 -6.54 -8.51 13.51
CA GLU A 376 -6.97 -8.31 14.90
C GLU A 376 -8.48 -8.09 14.99
N GLU A 377 -9.07 -7.35 14.07
CA GLU A 377 -10.50 -7.08 13.99
C GLU A 377 -11.30 -8.20 13.28
N GLY A 378 -10.62 -9.19 12.72
CA GLY A 378 -11.26 -10.26 11.93
C GLY A 378 -11.92 -9.77 10.64
N MET A 379 -11.40 -8.68 10.08
CA MET A 379 -11.98 -7.96 8.93
C MET A 379 -11.23 -8.21 7.62
N GLY A 380 -10.40 -9.22 7.50
CA GLY A 380 -9.72 -9.44 6.23
C GLY A 380 -8.66 -10.52 6.22
N ILE A 381 -8.01 -10.62 5.07
CA ILE A 381 -6.87 -11.48 4.79
C ILE A 381 -5.73 -10.65 4.22
N ALA A 382 -4.49 -11.09 4.48
CA ALA A 382 -3.29 -10.45 3.96
C ALA A 382 -2.69 -11.22 2.77
N ALA A 383 -2.03 -10.50 1.88
CA ALA A 383 -1.23 -11.07 0.82
C ALA A 383 0.05 -10.25 0.61
N ALA A 384 1.18 -10.91 0.47
CA ALA A 384 2.47 -10.26 0.31
C ALA A 384 3.34 -10.91 -0.77
N PRO A 385 4.06 -10.13 -1.58
CA PRO A 385 5.05 -10.70 -2.50
C PRO A 385 6.24 -11.29 -1.73
N GLU A 386 6.87 -12.30 -2.30
CA GLU A 386 8.00 -13.04 -1.70
C GLU A 386 9.20 -12.17 -1.30
N HIS A 387 9.35 -11.01 -1.92
CA HIS A 387 10.42 -10.05 -1.66
C HIS A 387 10.07 -8.97 -0.63
N SER A 388 8.90 -9.07 0.00
CA SER A 388 8.46 -8.18 1.08
C SER A 388 9.44 -8.15 2.25
N SER A 389 9.33 -7.13 3.08
CA SER A 389 10.10 -7.06 4.31
C SER A 389 9.85 -8.30 5.16
N ARG A 390 10.88 -8.70 5.94
CA ARG A 390 10.82 -9.92 6.75
C ARG A 390 9.62 -9.96 7.70
N ASP A 391 9.30 -8.82 8.29
CA ASP A 391 8.20 -8.72 9.26
C ASP A 391 6.83 -8.92 8.59
N VAL A 392 6.67 -8.47 7.34
CA VAL A 392 5.48 -8.71 6.53
C VAL A 392 5.34 -10.20 6.22
N LEU A 393 6.40 -10.83 5.70
CA LEU A 393 6.39 -12.26 5.40
C LEU A 393 6.14 -13.11 6.65
N ASP A 394 6.79 -12.77 7.78
CA ASP A 394 6.57 -13.46 9.05
C ASP A 394 5.11 -13.37 9.52
N HIS A 395 4.44 -12.24 9.29
CA HIS A 395 3.02 -12.07 9.61
C HIS A 395 2.15 -12.94 8.71
N VAL A 396 2.28 -12.81 7.39
CA VAL A 396 1.44 -13.52 6.41
C VAL A 396 1.61 -15.04 6.51
N ILE A 397 2.84 -15.53 6.77
CA ILE A 397 3.11 -16.96 7.00
C ILE A 397 2.49 -17.44 8.32
N LYS A 398 2.59 -16.65 9.41
CA LYS A 398 2.00 -17.03 10.71
C LYS A 398 0.48 -17.05 10.67
N THR A 399 -0.13 -16.16 9.90
CA THR A 399 -1.58 -16.13 9.70
C THR A 399 -2.04 -17.14 8.66
N ASP A 400 -1.13 -17.92 8.03
CA ASP A 400 -1.45 -18.91 7.00
C ASP A 400 -2.30 -18.29 5.88
N GLU A 401 -1.74 -17.25 5.25
CA GLU A 401 -2.39 -16.47 4.21
C GLU A 401 -1.54 -16.44 2.92
N LEU A 402 -1.66 -15.41 2.07
CA LEU A 402 -1.18 -15.50 0.70
C LEU A 402 0.22 -14.90 0.52
N VAL A 403 1.16 -15.71 0.06
CA VAL A 403 2.46 -15.24 -0.46
C VAL A 403 2.51 -15.49 -1.96
N PHE A 404 2.99 -14.53 -2.73
CA PHE A 404 3.04 -14.61 -4.20
C PHE A 404 4.40 -14.15 -4.76
N ASP A 405 4.72 -14.62 -5.95
CA ASP A 405 5.96 -14.25 -6.64
C ASP A 405 5.94 -12.80 -7.10
N ARG A 406 7.12 -12.18 -7.22
CA ARG A 406 7.26 -10.81 -7.72
C ARG A 406 6.55 -10.63 -9.07
N GLY A 407 5.72 -9.58 -9.17
CA GLY A 407 4.96 -9.27 -10.37
C GLY A 407 3.77 -10.19 -10.66
N LYS A 408 3.39 -11.02 -9.69
CA LYS A 408 2.30 -12.00 -9.80
C LYS A 408 1.07 -11.66 -8.95
N ALA A 409 0.80 -10.38 -8.72
CA ALA A 409 -0.39 -9.92 -8.00
C ALA A 409 -1.70 -10.50 -8.58
N GLY A 410 -1.77 -10.73 -9.88
CA GLY A 410 -2.90 -11.39 -10.53
C GLY A 410 -3.21 -12.78 -9.98
N GLU A 411 -2.22 -13.54 -9.50
CA GLU A 411 -2.46 -14.87 -8.90
C GLU A 411 -3.26 -14.77 -7.60
N VAL A 412 -2.97 -13.76 -6.77
CA VAL A 412 -3.74 -13.47 -5.55
C VAL A 412 -5.17 -13.08 -5.92
N LEU A 413 -5.35 -12.17 -6.87
CA LEU A 413 -6.67 -11.74 -7.31
C LEU A 413 -7.50 -12.92 -7.85
N ARG A 414 -6.91 -13.85 -8.58
CA ARG A 414 -7.58 -15.09 -9.01
C ARG A 414 -7.97 -16.00 -7.83
N THR A 415 -7.15 -16.07 -6.80
CA THR A 415 -7.48 -16.80 -5.55
C THR A 415 -8.65 -16.15 -4.83
N ILE A 416 -8.66 -14.81 -4.72
CA ILE A 416 -9.78 -14.05 -4.13
C ILE A 416 -11.06 -14.23 -4.97
N PHE A 417 -10.95 -14.18 -6.29
CA PHE A 417 -12.07 -14.47 -7.18
C PHE A 417 -12.66 -15.86 -6.89
N ALA A 418 -11.81 -16.88 -6.79
CA ALA A 418 -12.24 -18.25 -6.49
C ALA A 418 -12.91 -18.34 -5.10
N MET A 419 -12.34 -17.69 -4.07
CA MET A 419 -12.92 -17.63 -2.73
C MET A 419 -14.32 -17.04 -2.74
N ASN A 420 -14.52 -15.92 -3.46
CA ASN A 420 -15.81 -15.26 -3.57
C ASN A 420 -16.84 -16.09 -4.36
N ARG A 421 -16.40 -16.85 -5.37
CA ARG A 421 -17.29 -17.79 -6.08
C ARG A 421 -17.69 -18.96 -5.21
N LEU A 422 -16.77 -19.49 -4.41
CA LEU A 422 -17.05 -20.58 -3.46
C LEU A 422 -17.96 -20.12 -2.31
N ALA A 423 -17.78 -18.90 -1.82
CA ALA A 423 -18.65 -18.32 -0.79
C ALA A 423 -20.12 -18.21 -1.23
N LYS A 424 -20.39 -17.99 -2.53
CA LYS A 424 -21.75 -17.93 -3.10
C LYS A 424 -22.45 -19.29 -3.21
N LEU A 425 -21.73 -20.40 -2.99
CA LEU A 425 -22.34 -21.74 -3.01
C LEU A 425 -23.07 -22.10 -1.70
N GLY A 426 -23.03 -21.23 -0.68
CA GLY A 426 -23.80 -21.32 0.55
C GLY A 426 -23.37 -22.43 1.49
#